data_0f411c5e80faa7d6fa9050a79a7f057f
#
_entry.id   0f411c5e80faa7d6fa9050a79a7f057f
#
_cell.length_a   1.000
_cell.length_b   1.000
_cell.length_c   1.000
_cell.angle_alpha   90.00
_cell.angle_beta   90.00
_cell.angle_gamma   90.00
#
_symmetry.space_group_name_H-M   'P 1'
#
loop_
_entity.id
_entity.type
_entity.pdbx_description
1 polymer ?
#
loop_
_entity_poly.entity_id
_entity_poly.type
_entity_poly.pdbx_seq_one_letter_code
_entity_poly.pdbx_strand_id
1 'polypeptide(L)'
;PGFASAARFVALAFMGDDRDNRALQGIKVNVVMGRSAGFLTAASALARQAADDGPHLIYLPERVFDVEKFKQDVRDTMAKYGRCVIAASEGISDKDGNPISTSGEKDSHGNIQLSGSGALGDTLAALVKEAFPGQKVRVRADTFGYLQRSFPTIISPVDAREARAVGDYAVNHAASTGQ
;
A
#
# COMPACT_ATOMS: atom_id res chain seq x y z
N PRO A 1 -9.17 -4.66 -13.88
CA PRO A 1 -8.11 -3.68 -14.10
C PRO A 1 -6.75 -4.33 -13.91
N GLY A 2 -5.79 -3.89 -14.72
CA GLY A 2 -4.44 -4.41 -14.70
C GLY A 2 -3.55 -3.68 -13.68
N PHE A 3 -2.28 -4.13 -13.63
CA PHE A 3 -1.28 -3.57 -12.73
C PHE A 3 -1.04 -2.07 -12.94
N ALA A 4 -0.93 -1.62 -14.20
CA ALA A 4 -0.62 -0.23 -14.49
C ALA A 4 -1.71 0.73 -14.01
N SER A 5 -2.99 0.34 -14.11
CA SER A 5 -4.13 1.10 -13.55
C SER A 5 -4.06 1.19 -12.04
N ALA A 6 -3.79 0.06 -11.35
CA ALA A 6 -3.66 0.02 -9.90
C ALA A 6 -2.45 0.85 -9.43
N ALA A 7 -1.32 0.78 -10.12
CA ALA A 7 -0.13 1.57 -9.82
C ALA A 7 -0.40 3.09 -9.96
N ARG A 8 -1.16 3.50 -10.99
CA ARG A 8 -1.61 4.90 -11.14
C ARG A 8 -2.50 5.34 -10.00
N PHE A 9 -3.43 4.47 -9.57
CA PHE A 9 -4.25 4.76 -8.39
C PHE A 9 -3.37 5.02 -7.17
N VAL A 10 -2.46 4.11 -6.87
CA VAL A 10 -1.57 4.22 -5.71
C VAL A 10 -0.75 5.50 -5.76
N ALA A 11 -0.10 5.80 -6.90
CA ALA A 11 0.69 7.02 -7.04
C ALA A 11 -0.14 8.30 -6.83
N LEU A 12 -1.33 8.38 -7.42
CA LEU A 12 -2.22 9.54 -7.28
C LEU A 12 -2.80 9.68 -5.86
N ALA A 13 -3.14 8.56 -5.22
CA ALA A 13 -3.62 8.54 -3.84
C ALA A 13 -2.55 9.08 -2.89
N PHE A 14 -1.29 8.63 -3.02
CA PHE A 14 -0.19 9.15 -2.21
C PHE A 14 0.12 10.62 -2.50
N MET A 15 0.00 11.06 -3.74
CA MET A 15 0.16 12.49 -4.08
C MET A 15 -0.91 13.35 -3.40
N GLY A 16 -2.16 12.90 -3.38
CA GLY A 16 -3.24 13.57 -2.67
C GLY A 16 -3.04 13.58 -1.16
N ASP A 17 -2.68 12.43 -0.61
CA ASP A 17 -2.44 12.24 0.82
C ASP A 17 -1.24 13.05 1.34
N ASP A 18 -0.19 13.18 0.55
CA ASP A 18 0.94 14.03 0.90
C ASP A 18 0.54 15.50 1.01
N ARG A 19 -0.31 15.98 0.10
CA ARG A 19 -0.84 17.36 0.15
C ARG A 19 -1.73 17.59 1.37
N ASP A 20 -2.61 16.64 1.70
CA ASP A 20 -3.43 16.69 2.91
C ASP A 20 -2.53 16.68 4.17
N ASN A 21 -1.50 15.84 4.20
CA ASN A 21 -0.57 15.74 5.32
C ASN A 21 0.28 17.00 5.51
N ARG A 22 0.55 17.78 4.44
CA ARG A 22 1.20 19.09 4.55
C ARG A 22 0.31 20.10 5.27
N ALA A 23 -0.99 20.09 4.99
CA ALA A 23 -1.96 20.98 5.62
C ALA A 23 -2.30 20.53 7.05
N LEU A 24 -2.39 19.24 7.29
CA LEU A 24 -2.78 18.62 8.55
C LEU A 24 -1.66 17.72 9.08
N GLN A 25 -0.57 18.33 9.48
CA GLN A 25 0.66 17.64 9.89
C GLN A 25 0.44 16.50 10.88
N GLY A 26 1.24 15.48 10.77
CA GLY A 26 1.21 14.26 11.56
C GLY A 26 1.79 13.08 10.79
N ILE A 27 1.44 11.90 11.23
CA ILE A 27 1.90 10.65 10.61
C ILE A 27 0.71 9.98 9.94
N LYS A 28 0.88 9.68 8.65
CA LYS A 28 -0.10 9.00 7.82
C LYS A 28 0.46 7.65 7.37
N VAL A 29 -0.28 6.58 7.61
CA VAL A 29 0.04 5.24 7.15
C VAL A 29 -0.98 4.83 6.10
N ASN A 30 -0.54 4.40 4.93
CA ASN A 30 -1.40 3.83 3.89
C ASN A 30 -0.97 2.40 3.60
N VAL A 31 -1.90 1.47 3.80
CA VAL A 31 -1.71 0.05 3.49
C VAL A 31 -2.12 -0.22 2.04
N VAL A 32 -1.18 -0.74 1.28
CA VAL A 32 -1.30 -1.03 -0.15
C VAL A 32 -1.39 -2.54 -0.36
N MET A 33 -2.22 -2.98 -1.29
CA MET A 33 -2.35 -4.38 -1.68
C MET A 33 -1.02 -4.96 -2.18
N GLY A 34 -0.69 -6.16 -1.76
CA GLY A 34 0.53 -6.88 -2.16
C GLY A 34 0.98 -7.85 -1.08
N ARG A 35 0.45 -9.09 -1.10
CA ARG A 35 0.76 -10.12 -0.11
C ARG A 35 2.21 -10.60 -0.20
N SER A 36 2.65 -10.94 -1.40
CA SER A 36 3.96 -11.57 -1.63
C SER A 36 4.90 -10.73 -2.50
N ALA A 37 4.39 -9.65 -3.09
CA ALA A 37 5.15 -8.77 -3.98
C ALA A 37 4.73 -7.32 -3.78
N GLY A 38 5.69 -6.45 -3.56
CA GLY A 38 5.51 -5.04 -3.21
C GLY A 38 5.46 -4.08 -4.39
N PHE A 39 5.22 -4.53 -5.62
CA PHE A 39 5.24 -3.66 -6.81
C PHE A 39 4.26 -2.50 -6.74
N LEU A 40 3.03 -2.74 -6.24
CA LEU A 40 2.05 -1.65 -6.07
C LEU A 40 2.49 -0.66 -4.98
N THR A 41 3.01 -1.18 -3.87
CA THR A 41 3.54 -0.33 -2.81
C THR A 41 4.74 0.48 -3.29
N ALA A 42 5.63 -0.13 -4.07
CA ALA A 42 6.77 0.56 -4.69
C ALA A 42 6.32 1.67 -5.65
N ALA A 43 5.20 1.48 -6.37
CA ALA A 43 4.63 2.49 -7.26
C ALA A 43 4.22 3.79 -6.51
N SER A 44 4.03 3.75 -5.20
CA SER A 44 3.81 4.95 -4.39
C SER A 44 4.96 5.97 -4.49
N ALA A 45 6.19 5.49 -4.77
CA ALA A 45 7.35 6.38 -4.99
C ALA A 45 7.16 7.33 -6.17
N LEU A 46 6.30 7.00 -7.15
CA LEU A 46 5.98 7.86 -8.29
C LEU A 46 5.18 9.11 -7.88
N ALA A 47 4.66 9.16 -6.66
CA ALA A 47 4.01 10.36 -6.11
C ALA A 47 5.00 11.49 -5.84
N ARG A 48 6.27 11.17 -5.63
CA ARG A 48 7.31 12.13 -5.27
C ARG A 48 7.71 12.98 -6.47
N GLN A 49 7.54 14.28 -6.36
CA GLN A 49 7.95 15.29 -7.34
C GLN A 49 9.08 16.18 -6.81
N ALA A 50 9.19 16.30 -5.48
CA ALA A 50 10.23 17.05 -4.78
C ALA A 50 10.90 16.18 -3.69
N ALA A 51 12.02 16.63 -3.16
CA ALA A 51 12.81 15.85 -2.21
C ALA A 51 12.12 15.62 -0.85
N ASP A 52 11.16 16.47 -0.51
CA ASP A 52 10.38 16.40 0.73
C ASP A 52 8.95 15.86 0.51
N ASP A 53 8.65 15.33 -0.67
CA ASP A 53 7.37 14.69 -0.94
C ASP A 53 7.28 13.28 -0.34
N GLY A 54 6.09 12.93 0.14
CA GLY A 54 5.74 11.58 0.54
C GLY A 54 5.40 10.66 -0.65
N PRO A 55 5.37 9.35 -0.41
CA PRO A 55 5.67 8.71 0.87
C PRO A 55 7.13 8.83 1.26
N HIS A 56 7.41 9.18 2.52
CA HIS A 56 8.77 9.30 3.03
C HIS A 56 9.40 7.93 3.29
N LEU A 57 8.58 6.98 3.76
CA LEU A 57 8.97 5.61 4.09
C LEU A 57 8.13 4.62 3.26
N ILE A 58 8.77 3.58 2.75
CA ILE A 58 8.13 2.52 1.96
C ILE A 58 8.59 1.16 2.47
N TYR A 59 7.64 0.33 2.94
CA TYR A 59 7.90 -1.01 3.45
C TYR A 59 7.30 -2.06 2.52
N LEU A 60 8.14 -2.96 2.03
CA LEU A 60 7.82 -3.98 1.02
C LEU A 60 7.87 -5.38 1.63
N PRO A 61 7.08 -6.34 1.14
CA PRO A 61 7.07 -7.71 1.67
C PRO A 61 8.36 -8.47 1.37
N GLU A 62 9.15 -8.04 0.39
CA GLU A 62 10.46 -8.61 0.05
C GLU A 62 11.56 -8.29 1.07
N ARG A 63 11.27 -7.45 2.05
CA ARG A 63 12.21 -7.06 3.10
C ARG A 63 11.65 -7.41 4.46
N VAL A 64 12.51 -7.95 5.33
CA VAL A 64 12.15 -8.17 6.73
C VAL A 64 11.73 -6.84 7.36
N PHE A 65 10.55 -6.83 7.98
CA PHE A 65 10.07 -5.69 8.75
C PHE A 65 10.61 -5.76 10.17
N ASP A 66 11.46 -4.81 10.52
CA ASP A 66 12.01 -4.65 11.85
C ASP A 66 11.25 -3.52 12.58
N VAL A 67 10.60 -3.87 13.69
CA VAL A 67 9.75 -2.94 14.47
C VAL A 67 10.56 -1.79 15.05
N GLU A 68 11.75 -2.05 15.58
CA GLU A 68 12.55 -0.99 16.20
C GLU A 68 13.15 -0.06 15.15
N LYS A 69 13.57 -0.63 14.02
CA LYS A 69 13.99 0.16 12.87
C LYS A 69 12.85 1.02 12.33
N PHE A 70 11.65 0.47 12.21
CA PHE A 70 10.45 1.22 11.80
C PHE A 70 10.21 2.42 12.72
N LYS A 71 10.21 2.21 14.04
CA LYS A 71 10.04 3.28 15.02
C LYS A 71 11.12 4.36 14.89
N GLN A 72 12.37 3.95 14.63
CA GLN A 72 13.47 4.88 14.43
C GLN A 72 13.32 5.68 13.12
N ASP A 73 13.02 5.00 12.00
CA ASP A 73 12.79 5.64 10.70
C ASP A 73 11.68 6.71 10.78
N VAL A 74 10.60 6.42 11.54
CA VAL A 74 9.52 7.37 11.77
C VAL A 74 9.97 8.56 12.60
N ARG A 75 10.73 8.35 13.68
CA ARG A 75 11.29 9.45 14.50
C ARG A 75 12.19 10.36 13.66
N ASP A 76 13.09 9.78 12.88
CA ASP A 76 14.03 10.53 12.04
C ASP A 76 13.31 11.34 10.97
N THR A 77 12.29 10.76 10.36
CA THR A 77 11.45 11.42 9.36
C THR A 77 10.68 12.58 9.97
N MET A 78 10.08 12.38 11.14
CA MET A 78 9.40 13.45 11.87
C MET A 78 10.33 14.57 12.31
N ALA A 79 11.54 14.23 12.77
CA ALA A 79 12.54 15.22 13.13
C ALA A 79 12.99 16.07 11.92
N LYS A 80 13.07 15.44 10.74
CA LYS A 80 13.54 16.10 9.51
C LYS A 80 12.46 16.95 8.85
N TYR A 81 11.22 16.47 8.78
CA TYR A 81 10.17 17.08 7.97
C TYR A 81 8.97 17.61 8.78
N GLY A 82 8.88 17.29 10.08
CA GLY A 82 7.72 17.62 10.92
C GLY A 82 6.45 16.83 10.58
N ARG A 83 6.55 15.91 9.61
CA ARG A 83 5.46 15.09 9.09
C ARG A 83 6.01 13.79 8.50
N CYS A 84 5.15 12.77 8.38
CA CYS A 84 5.56 11.50 7.81
C CYS A 84 4.38 10.84 7.07
N VAL A 85 4.60 10.48 5.81
CA VAL A 85 3.69 9.63 5.02
C VAL A 85 4.37 8.30 4.77
N ILE A 86 3.70 7.20 5.12
CA ILE A 86 4.22 5.84 5.09
C ILE A 86 3.40 5.00 4.12
N ALA A 87 4.08 4.31 3.21
CA ALA A 87 3.50 3.26 2.39
C ALA A 87 3.92 1.91 2.96
N ALA A 88 2.96 1.05 3.26
CA ALA A 88 3.24 -0.31 3.72
C ALA A 88 2.48 -1.32 2.88
N SER A 89 3.17 -2.37 2.41
CA SER A 89 2.49 -3.49 1.79
C SER A 89 1.75 -4.33 2.82
N GLU A 90 0.55 -4.82 2.48
CA GLU A 90 -0.23 -5.68 3.38
C GLU A 90 0.49 -6.97 3.80
N GLY A 91 1.49 -7.41 3.02
CA GLY A 91 2.25 -8.64 3.22
C GLY A 91 3.59 -8.47 3.94
N ILE A 92 3.85 -7.33 4.59
CA ILE A 92 5.09 -7.18 5.38
C ILE A 92 5.12 -8.18 6.53
N SER A 93 6.30 -8.76 6.75
CA SER A 93 6.52 -9.83 7.74
C SER A 93 7.81 -9.61 8.53
N ASP A 94 7.86 -10.22 9.71
CA ASP A 94 9.06 -10.26 10.55
C ASP A 94 10.16 -11.18 9.98
N LYS A 95 11.26 -11.31 10.71
CA LYS A 95 12.40 -12.18 10.34
C LYS A 95 12.05 -13.67 10.28
N ASP A 96 10.99 -14.09 10.94
CA ASP A 96 10.54 -15.49 11.02
C ASP A 96 9.43 -15.75 9.98
N GLY A 97 9.10 -14.75 9.15
CA GLY A 97 8.08 -14.83 8.12
C GLY A 97 6.64 -14.66 8.63
N ASN A 98 6.46 -14.28 9.90
CA ASN A 98 5.13 -14.03 10.44
C ASN A 98 4.62 -12.67 9.96
N PRO A 99 3.36 -12.58 9.49
CA PRO A 99 2.75 -11.28 9.17
C PRO A 99 2.75 -10.34 10.37
N ILE A 100 3.04 -9.07 10.14
CA ILE A 100 3.03 -8.03 11.20
C ILE A 100 1.62 -7.80 11.74
N SER A 101 0.60 -8.04 10.92
CA SER A 101 -0.80 -7.98 11.36
C SER A 101 -1.40 -9.37 11.40
N THR A 102 -2.02 -9.71 12.52
CA THR A 102 -2.83 -10.92 12.68
C THR A 102 -4.31 -10.55 12.85
N SER A 103 -5.01 -10.31 11.74
CA SER A 103 -6.46 -10.52 11.78
C SER A 103 -6.67 -12.03 11.68
N GLY A 104 -7.28 -12.66 12.66
CA GLY A 104 -7.51 -14.12 12.66
C GLY A 104 -8.53 -14.61 11.64
N GLU A 105 -9.05 -13.74 10.77
CA GLU A 105 -10.02 -14.07 9.74
C GLU A 105 -9.33 -14.71 8.53
N LYS A 106 -9.88 -15.84 8.09
CA LYS A 106 -9.44 -16.56 6.90
C LYS A 106 -10.42 -16.33 5.75
N ASP A 107 -9.90 -16.22 4.54
CA ASP A 107 -10.71 -16.21 3.33
C ASP A 107 -11.32 -17.60 3.04
N SER A 108 -12.21 -17.68 2.03
CA SER A 108 -12.85 -18.92 1.61
C SER A 108 -11.87 -20.02 1.16
N HIS A 109 -10.62 -19.70 0.97
CA HIS A 109 -9.53 -20.62 0.59
C HIS A 109 -8.60 -20.96 1.75
N GLY A 110 -8.92 -20.51 2.99
CA GLY A 110 -8.15 -20.79 4.20
C GLY A 110 -6.92 -19.89 4.41
N ASN A 111 -6.70 -18.88 3.57
CA ASN A 111 -5.62 -17.92 3.75
C ASN A 111 -6.03 -16.80 4.70
N ILE A 112 -5.09 -16.30 5.50
CA ILE A 112 -5.32 -15.12 6.35
C ILE A 112 -5.74 -13.95 5.46
N GLN A 113 -6.91 -13.35 5.79
CA GLN A 113 -7.42 -12.20 5.05
C GLN A 113 -6.63 -10.95 5.44
N LEU A 114 -5.72 -10.52 4.59
CA LEU A 114 -4.89 -9.34 4.80
C LEU A 114 -5.54 -8.07 4.24
N SER A 115 -6.20 -8.20 3.09
CA SER A 115 -6.84 -7.07 2.40
C SER A 115 -8.19 -6.72 3.00
N GLY A 116 -8.37 -5.45 3.35
CA GLY A 116 -9.67 -4.91 3.77
C GLY A 116 -9.98 -4.96 5.26
N SER A 117 -9.19 -5.66 6.09
CA SER A 117 -9.45 -5.73 7.55
C SER A 117 -9.03 -4.46 8.31
N GLY A 118 -8.18 -3.61 7.75
CA GLY A 118 -7.60 -2.47 8.47
C GLY A 118 -6.57 -2.82 9.54
N ALA A 119 -6.45 -4.08 9.92
CA ALA A 119 -5.67 -4.54 11.06
C ALA A 119 -4.18 -4.16 10.99
N LEU A 120 -3.56 -4.22 9.80
CA LEU A 120 -2.17 -3.79 9.65
C LEU A 120 -2.02 -2.28 9.87
N GLY A 121 -2.94 -1.49 9.35
CA GLY A 121 -2.95 -0.04 9.56
C GLY A 121 -3.04 0.32 11.03
N ASP A 122 -3.92 -0.35 11.79
CA ASP A 122 -4.08 -0.17 13.22
C ASP A 122 -2.83 -0.60 14.00
N THR A 123 -2.23 -1.73 13.63
CA THR A 123 -0.98 -2.20 14.22
C THR A 123 0.16 -1.20 14.02
N LEU A 124 0.36 -0.73 12.79
CA LEU A 124 1.39 0.26 12.49
C LEU A 124 1.12 1.60 13.20
N ALA A 125 -0.15 2.02 13.30
CA ALA A 125 -0.52 3.22 14.04
C ALA A 125 -0.23 3.09 15.54
N ALA A 126 -0.41 1.90 16.12
CA ALA A 126 -0.03 1.61 17.50
C ALA A 126 1.50 1.70 17.69
N LEU A 127 2.28 1.04 16.82
CA LEU A 127 3.74 1.11 16.84
C LEU A 127 4.28 2.54 16.71
N VAL A 128 3.63 3.36 15.85
CA VAL A 128 3.96 4.78 15.75
C VAL A 128 3.74 5.51 17.08
N LYS A 129 2.62 5.28 17.75
CA LYS A 129 2.36 5.90 19.08
C LYS A 129 3.39 5.50 20.11
N GLU A 130 3.81 4.23 20.10
CA GLU A 130 4.90 3.73 20.97
C GLU A 130 6.25 4.41 20.68
N ALA A 131 6.50 4.84 19.44
CA ALA A 131 7.72 5.55 19.08
C ALA A 131 7.84 6.95 19.72
N PHE A 132 6.73 7.52 20.23
CA PHE A 132 6.67 8.86 20.82
C PHE A 132 6.04 8.83 22.23
N PRO A 133 6.69 8.18 23.22
CA PRO A 133 6.15 8.06 24.56
C PRO A 133 5.94 9.44 25.20
N GLY A 134 4.77 9.66 25.78
CA GLY A 134 4.43 10.93 26.44
C GLY A 134 4.12 12.10 25.50
N GLN A 135 4.19 11.92 24.19
CA GLN A 135 3.88 12.95 23.22
C GLN A 135 2.53 12.68 22.55
N LYS A 136 1.76 13.75 22.30
CA LYS A 136 0.52 13.65 21.54
C LYS A 136 0.81 13.76 20.05
N VAL A 137 1.01 12.64 19.38
CA VAL A 137 1.25 12.56 17.93
C VAL A 137 -0.06 12.22 17.22
N ARG A 138 -0.39 12.97 16.18
CA ARG A 138 -1.52 12.67 15.32
C ARG A 138 -1.13 11.55 14.36
N VAL A 139 -1.79 10.41 14.46
CA VAL A 139 -1.60 9.25 13.58
C VAL A 139 -2.91 8.90 12.90
N ARG A 140 -2.86 8.67 11.60
CA ARG A 140 -3.97 8.15 10.80
C ARG A 140 -3.50 6.97 9.99
N ALA A 141 -4.33 5.97 9.83
CA ALA A 141 -4.07 4.81 8.99
C ALA A 141 -5.27 4.55 8.08
N ASP A 142 -4.98 4.34 6.80
CA ASP A 142 -5.97 3.94 5.81
C ASP A 142 -5.50 2.68 5.08
N THR A 143 -6.44 1.83 4.71
CA THR A 143 -6.20 0.67 3.86
C THR A 143 -6.91 0.91 2.54
N PHE A 144 -6.17 0.89 1.43
CA PHE A 144 -6.76 1.15 0.10
C PHE A 144 -7.72 0.05 -0.35
N GLY A 145 -7.56 -1.15 0.21
CA GLY A 145 -8.44 -2.28 -0.07
C GLY A 145 -8.58 -2.56 -1.56
N TYR A 146 -9.80 -2.83 -1.99
CA TYR A 146 -10.07 -3.19 -3.38
C TYR A 146 -10.20 -1.99 -4.34
N LEU A 147 -10.31 -0.76 -3.82
CA LEU A 147 -10.43 0.45 -4.66
C LEU A 147 -9.25 0.61 -5.61
N GLN A 148 -8.04 0.28 -5.18
CA GLN A 148 -6.84 0.41 -6.00
C GLN A 148 -6.87 -0.42 -7.29
N ARG A 149 -7.68 -1.47 -7.36
CA ARG A 149 -7.84 -2.32 -8.56
C ARG A 149 -9.18 -2.15 -9.28
N SER A 150 -10.06 -1.27 -8.80
CA SER A 150 -11.42 -1.12 -9.33
C SER A 150 -11.80 0.31 -9.71
N PHE A 151 -10.89 1.27 -9.61
CA PHE A 151 -11.17 2.68 -9.83
C PHE A 151 -11.26 3.00 -11.34
N PRO A 152 -12.43 3.40 -11.87
CA PRO A 152 -12.67 3.44 -13.31
C PRO A 152 -12.01 4.61 -14.04
N THR A 153 -11.79 5.74 -13.37
CA THR A 153 -11.39 7.01 -14.04
C THR A 153 -9.90 7.08 -14.39
N ILE A 154 -9.09 6.13 -13.93
CA ILE A 154 -7.63 6.13 -14.11
C ILE A 154 -7.11 4.89 -14.82
N ILE A 155 -7.96 4.26 -15.62
CA ILE A 155 -7.59 3.05 -16.39
C ILE A 155 -6.39 3.37 -17.29
N SER A 156 -5.37 2.52 -17.21
CA SER A 156 -4.21 2.58 -18.09
C SER A 156 -4.58 2.18 -19.51
N PRO A 157 -4.15 2.94 -20.54
CA PRO A 157 -4.34 2.51 -21.93
C PRO A 157 -3.70 1.16 -22.26
N VAL A 158 -2.62 0.78 -21.56
CA VAL A 158 -1.98 -0.54 -21.68
C VAL A 158 -2.94 -1.62 -21.21
N ASP A 159 -3.44 -1.50 -19.97
CA ASP A 159 -4.38 -2.47 -19.41
C ASP A 159 -5.65 -2.62 -20.24
N ALA A 160 -6.17 -1.51 -20.76
CA ALA A 160 -7.35 -1.52 -21.61
C ALA A 160 -7.12 -2.29 -22.93
N ARG A 161 -5.96 -2.10 -23.57
CA ARG A 161 -5.59 -2.83 -24.79
C ARG A 161 -5.38 -4.31 -24.52
N GLU A 162 -4.65 -4.64 -23.45
CA GLU A 162 -4.37 -6.04 -23.06
C GLU A 162 -5.64 -6.79 -22.72
N ALA A 163 -6.54 -6.19 -21.95
CA ALA A 163 -7.83 -6.79 -21.59
C ALA A 163 -8.67 -7.10 -22.85
N ARG A 164 -8.68 -6.19 -23.84
CA ARG A 164 -9.35 -6.42 -25.11
C ARG A 164 -8.69 -7.55 -25.90
N ALA A 165 -7.36 -7.52 -26.02
CA ALA A 165 -6.62 -8.53 -26.76
C ALA A 165 -6.82 -9.95 -26.18
N VAL A 166 -6.85 -10.09 -24.84
CA VAL A 166 -7.15 -11.35 -24.18
C VAL A 166 -8.55 -11.84 -24.50
N GLY A 167 -9.56 -10.94 -24.50
CA GLY A 167 -10.93 -11.26 -24.89
C GLY A 167 -11.05 -11.72 -26.35
N ASP A 168 -10.44 -10.96 -27.26
CA ASP A 168 -10.44 -11.29 -28.70
C ASP A 168 -9.75 -12.63 -28.95
N TYR A 169 -8.63 -12.91 -28.28
CA TYR A 169 -7.91 -14.18 -28.38
C TYR A 169 -8.76 -15.35 -27.86
N ALA A 170 -9.41 -15.19 -26.70
CA ALA A 170 -10.25 -16.23 -26.13
C ALA A 170 -11.43 -16.60 -27.04
N VAL A 171 -12.11 -15.61 -27.63
CA VAL A 171 -13.23 -15.83 -28.58
C VAL A 171 -12.74 -16.53 -29.84
N ASN A 172 -11.64 -16.07 -30.44
CA ASN A 172 -11.07 -16.69 -31.64
C ASN A 172 -10.62 -18.12 -31.39
N HIS A 173 -10.03 -18.39 -30.24
CA HIS A 173 -9.62 -19.76 -29.85
C HIS A 173 -10.82 -20.67 -29.67
N ALA A 174 -11.82 -20.25 -28.92
CA ALA A 174 -13.05 -21.03 -28.74
C ALA A 174 -13.76 -21.32 -30.08
N ALA A 175 -13.85 -20.33 -30.96
CA ALA A 175 -14.46 -20.50 -32.28
C ALA A 175 -13.68 -21.48 -33.19
N SER A 176 -12.35 -21.52 -33.08
CA SER A 176 -11.49 -22.40 -33.89
C SER A 176 -11.37 -23.82 -33.35
N THR A 177 -11.48 -24.03 -32.06
CA THR A 177 -11.31 -25.32 -31.38
C THR A 177 -12.64 -26.03 -31.05
N GLY A 178 -13.75 -25.30 -31.11
CA GLY A 178 -15.08 -25.82 -30.75
C GLY A 178 -15.27 -26.10 -29.27
N GLN A 179 -14.42 -25.50 -28.41
CA GLN A 179 -14.49 -25.63 -26.94
C GLN A 179 -15.09 -24.38 -26.29
#